data_e9c5c663fe567ad74fd6000244393eb5
#
_entry.id   e9c5c663fe567ad74fd6000244393eb5
#
_cell.length_a   1.000
_cell.length_b   1.000
_cell.length_c   1.000
_cell.angle_alpha   90.00
_cell.angle_beta   90.00
_cell.angle_gamma   90.00
#
_symmetry.space_group_name_H-M   'P 1'
#
loop_
_entity.id
_entity.type
_entity.pdbx_description
1 polymer ?
#
loop_
_entity_poly.entity_id
_entity_poly.type
_entity_poly.pdbx_seq_one_letter_code
_entity_poly.pdbx_strand_id
1 'polypeptide(L)' 'MTNNIHQTIQQELANARQVCDINGVESGECAAAWDAVEELQA' A
#
# COMPACT_ATOMS: atom_id res chain seq x y z
N MET A 1 -18.01 -9.65 14.24
CA MET A 1 -16.89 -8.78 13.95
C MET A 1 -16.84 -8.43 12.49
N THR A 2 -16.78 -7.19 12.21
CA THR A 2 -16.74 -6.71 10.83
C THR A 2 -15.34 -6.81 10.28
N ASN A 3 -15.23 -7.44 9.14
CA ASN A 3 -13.97 -7.44 8.44
C ASN A 3 -13.89 -6.21 7.57
N ASN A 4 -12.93 -5.37 7.87
CA ASN A 4 -12.84 -4.08 7.21
C ASN A 4 -11.75 -4.09 6.16
N ILE A 5 -11.96 -4.93 5.16
CA ILE A 5 -10.97 -5.05 4.09
C ILE A 5 -10.78 -3.72 3.36
N HIS A 6 -11.85 -2.94 3.20
CA HIS A 6 -11.74 -1.64 2.55
C HIS A 6 -10.88 -0.69 3.37
N GLN A 7 -11.02 -0.73 4.69
CA GLN A 7 -10.20 0.10 5.55
C GLN A 7 -8.73 -0.34 5.48
N THR A 8 -8.50 -1.64 5.43
CA THR A 8 -7.14 -2.16 5.30
C THR A 8 -6.51 -1.71 4.00
N ILE A 9 -7.27 -1.78 2.90
CA ILE A 9 -6.77 -1.34 1.60
C ILE A 9 -6.43 0.13 1.64
N GLN A 10 -7.28 0.94 2.26
CA GLN A 10 -7.02 2.37 2.34
C GLN A 10 -5.77 2.67 3.15
N GLN A 11 -5.55 1.92 4.23
CA GLN A 11 -4.35 2.10 5.04
C GLN A 11 -3.10 1.73 4.25
N GLU A 12 -3.16 0.62 3.53
CA GLU A 12 -2.01 0.20 2.73
C GLU A 12 -1.76 1.17 1.59
N LEU A 13 -2.82 1.71 1.02
CA LEU A 13 -2.67 2.69 -0.05
C LEU A 13 -1.97 3.95 0.48
N ALA A 14 -2.40 4.44 1.63
CA ALA A 14 -1.77 5.60 2.23
C ALA A 14 -0.32 5.31 2.59
N ASN A 15 -0.06 4.11 3.10
CA ASN A 15 1.29 3.70 3.42
C ASN A 15 2.16 3.63 2.18
N ALA A 16 1.62 3.09 1.09
CA ALA A 16 2.38 3.00 -0.15
C ALA A 16 2.76 4.39 -0.67
N ARG A 17 1.82 5.33 -0.61
CA ARG A 17 2.11 6.69 -1.02
C ARG A 17 3.21 7.31 -0.18
N GLN A 18 3.18 7.07 1.12
CA GLN A 18 4.19 7.61 2.01
C GLN A 18 5.55 6.98 1.73
N VAL A 19 5.57 5.68 1.54
CA VAL A 19 6.82 4.99 1.23
C VAL A 19 7.43 5.53 -0.07
N CYS A 20 6.58 5.73 -1.09
CA CYS A 20 7.08 6.26 -2.36
C CYS A 20 7.57 7.68 -2.21
N ASP A 21 6.92 8.47 -1.34
CA ASP A 21 7.32 9.84 -1.12
C ASP A 21 8.67 9.91 -0.40
N ILE A 22 8.87 9.05 0.58
CA ILE A 22 10.08 9.06 1.38
C ILE A 22 11.25 8.43 0.63
N ASN A 23 11.02 7.30 -0.02
CA ASN A 23 12.07 6.52 -0.65
C ASN A 23 12.21 6.80 -2.15
N GLY A 24 11.25 7.48 -2.74
CA GLY A 24 11.28 7.76 -4.17
C GLY A 24 10.37 6.83 -4.93
N VAL A 25 9.77 7.36 -6.01
CA VAL A 25 8.78 6.61 -6.78
C VAL A 25 9.41 5.44 -7.55
N GLU A 26 10.74 5.45 -7.70
CA GLU A 26 11.42 4.38 -8.42
C GLU A 26 12.12 3.41 -7.48
N SER A 27 11.91 3.54 -6.17
CA SER A 27 12.57 2.68 -5.22
C SER A 27 11.93 1.30 -5.16
N GLY A 28 12.70 0.31 -4.74
CA GLY A 28 12.17 -1.02 -4.51
C GLY A 28 11.14 -1.03 -3.41
N GLU A 29 11.33 -0.18 -2.40
CA GLU A 29 10.36 -0.08 -1.30
C GLU A 29 9.02 0.40 -1.80
N CYS A 30 9.02 1.38 -2.71
CA CYS A 30 7.78 1.88 -3.28
C CYS A 30 7.07 0.77 -4.06
N ALA A 31 7.82 0.04 -4.88
CA ALA A 31 7.24 -1.05 -5.65
C ALA A 31 6.67 -2.14 -4.74
N ALA A 32 7.39 -2.49 -3.68
CA ALA A 32 6.92 -3.50 -2.75
C ALA A 32 5.66 -3.06 -2.03
N ALA A 33 5.57 -1.78 -1.67
CA ALA A 33 4.40 -1.27 -0.99
C ALA A 33 3.17 -1.35 -1.87
N TRP A 34 3.30 -1.01 -3.14
CA TRP A 34 2.19 -1.10 -4.08
C TRP A 34 1.81 -2.54 -4.37
N ASP A 35 2.79 -3.43 -4.38
CA ASP A 35 2.51 -4.84 -4.57
C ASP A 35 1.60 -5.36 -3.47
N ALA A 36 1.83 -4.95 -2.23
CA ALA A 36 0.97 -5.34 -1.12
C ALA A 36 -0.45 -4.82 -1.30
N VAL A 37 -0.60 -3.59 -1.79
CA VAL A 37 -1.92 -3.03 -2.05
C VAL A 37 -2.66 -3.85 -3.09
N GLU A 38 -1.97 -4.22 -4.16
CA GLU A 38 -2.61 -4.97 -5.23
C GLU A 38 -3.02 -6.35 -4.77
N GLU A 39 -2.26 -6.97 -3.88
CA GLU A 39 -2.64 -8.27 -3.35
C GLU A 39 -3.91 -8.20 -2.54
N LEU A 40 -4.12 -7.10 -1.83
CA LEU A 40 -5.34 -6.94 -1.07
C LEU A 40 -6.56 -6.76 -1.97
N GLN A 41 -6.34 -6.26 -3.16
CA GLN A 41 -7.43 -6.04 -4.11
C GLN A 41 -7.68 -7.23 -5.01
N ALA A 42 -6.77 -8.15 -5.06
CA ALA A 42 -6.91 -9.35 -5.92
C ALA A 42 -7.87 -10.41 -5.32
#